data_41a7332a7c1f5eaa60175d5e60a1e946
#
_entry.id   41a7332a7c1f5eaa60175d5e60a1e946
#
_cell.length_a   1.000
_cell.length_b   1.000
_cell.length_c   1.000
_cell.angle_alpha   90.00
_cell.angle_beta   90.00
_cell.angle_gamma   90.00
#
_symmetry.space_group_name_H-M   'P 1'
#
loop_
_entity.id
_entity.type
_entity.pdbx_description
1 polymer ?
#
loop_
_entity_poly.entity_id
_entity_poly.type
_entity_poly.pdbx_seq_one_letter_code
_entity_poly.pdbx_strand_id
1 'polypeptide(L)'
;MASIEPTSLERRPRALPVLGAHAQPPPRSVRISVTDRCDFACTYCRPSRSDGYVHERLPRDAWGPMFEGLRRAGVRRVRLTGGEPLIHPEIVGIVRELAAMKFDDLALTTNASQLARLAAPLRAAGLHRLNVSIDTLDPQRFRDVTRGGDLAEVLAGIDAAIAAGFTAIKLNTVVLRGVNDDELERLVTWAWERAMVPRLLEVMPIAEGAKLARTHLVTAAEMRARLAHLLLPDEARQDPGLGPAKYVRARRDPSLRVGFITGTSDTFCASCDRLRVSSTGALRPCLATEEGVDAAAAAVAGRPAEVEALVHAAWAQKPDGNVWKGCTEESASAVSMRAIGG
;
A
#
# COMPACT_ATOMS: atom_id res chain seq x y z
N MET A 1 34.53 -30.34 33.84
CA MET A 1 34.25 -28.97 33.37
C MET A 1 34.39 -29.01 31.87
N ALA A 2 33.28 -29.15 31.15
CA ALA A 2 33.25 -29.18 29.71
C ALA A 2 32.68 -27.82 29.23
N SER A 3 33.51 -27.07 28.52
CA SER A 3 33.17 -25.76 27.97
C SER A 3 32.27 -25.97 26.75
N ILE A 4 31.08 -25.38 26.80
CA ILE A 4 30.15 -25.33 25.67
C ILE A 4 30.47 -24.05 24.90
N GLU A 5 31.04 -24.17 23.71
CA GLU A 5 31.17 -23.07 22.77
C GLU A 5 29.80 -22.71 22.15
N PRO A 6 29.49 -21.42 21.98
CA PRO A 6 28.27 -21.01 21.31
C PRO A 6 28.45 -21.10 19.78
N THR A 7 27.75 -22.00 19.12
CA THR A 7 27.62 -22.05 17.67
C THR A 7 26.84 -20.83 17.19
N SER A 8 27.55 -19.83 16.68
CA SER A 8 26.97 -18.70 15.94
C SER A 8 26.50 -19.22 14.58
N LEU A 9 25.18 -19.41 14.44
CA LEU A 9 24.54 -19.56 13.14
C LEU A 9 24.48 -18.18 12.46
N GLU A 10 25.58 -17.83 11.81
CA GLU A 10 25.57 -16.73 10.82
C GLU A 10 24.62 -17.12 9.67
N ARG A 11 23.41 -16.56 9.68
CA ARG A 11 22.51 -16.61 8.54
C ARG A 11 23.12 -15.74 7.44
N ARG A 12 23.78 -16.37 6.49
CA ARG A 12 24.19 -15.71 5.24
C ARG A 12 22.92 -15.22 4.53
N PRO A 13 22.82 -13.92 4.23
CA PRO A 13 21.70 -13.42 3.44
C PRO A 13 21.74 -14.11 2.07
N ARG A 14 20.61 -14.71 1.69
CA ARG A 14 20.43 -15.32 0.37
C ARG A 14 20.38 -14.19 -0.64
N ALA A 15 21.45 -13.98 -1.39
CA ALA A 15 21.50 -13.01 -2.47
C ALA A 15 20.34 -13.30 -3.44
N LEU A 16 19.41 -12.36 -3.54
CA LEU A 16 18.36 -12.40 -4.57
C LEU A 16 19.06 -12.29 -5.93
N PRO A 17 18.60 -12.99 -6.99
CA PRO A 17 19.19 -12.85 -8.31
C PRO A 17 19.09 -11.39 -8.74
N VAL A 18 20.24 -10.75 -8.88
CA VAL A 18 20.34 -9.41 -9.47
C VAL A 18 19.94 -9.55 -10.94
N LEU A 19 18.94 -8.81 -11.38
CA LEU A 19 18.55 -8.74 -12.78
C LEU A 19 19.78 -8.39 -13.61
N GLY A 20 20.12 -9.26 -14.57
CA GLY A 20 21.02 -8.92 -15.65
C GLY A 20 20.54 -7.62 -16.31
N ALA A 21 21.48 -6.79 -16.77
CA ALA A 21 21.31 -5.41 -17.24
C ALA A 21 20.32 -5.23 -18.42
N HIS A 22 19.07 -5.63 -18.26
CA HIS A 22 17.97 -5.15 -19.09
C HIS A 22 17.57 -3.79 -18.54
N ALA A 23 17.74 -2.76 -19.34
CA ALA A 23 17.38 -1.38 -19.04
C ALA A 23 15.89 -1.30 -18.70
N GLN A 24 15.55 -1.54 -17.43
CA GLN A 24 14.17 -1.30 -16.97
C GLN A 24 13.90 0.21 -17.03
N PRO A 25 12.74 0.62 -17.52
CA PRO A 25 12.37 2.03 -17.49
C PRO A 25 12.44 2.54 -16.05
N PRO A 26 12.78 3.83 -15.83
CA PRO A 26 12.89 4.38 -14.48
C PRO A 26 11.58 4.21 -13.69
N PRO A 27 11.61 4.22 -12.35
CA PRO A 27 10.41 4.10 -11.54
C PRO A 27 9.47 5.27 -11.82
N ARG A 28 8.24 4.99 -12.27
CA ARG A 28 7.24 6.03 -12.54
C ARG A 28 6.33 6.30 -11.35
N SER A 29 6.24 5.36 -10.44
CA SER A 29 5.34 5.44 -9.29
C SER A 29 6.11 5.18 -8.00
N VAL A 30 5.84 5.99 -6.97
CA VAL A 30 6.41 5.79 -5.64
C VAL A 30 5.31 5.71 -4.59
N ARG A 31 5.49 4.82 -3.60
CA ARG A 31 4.73 4.84 -2.35
C ARG A 31 5.64 5.35 -1.24
N ILE A 32 5.18 6.34 -0.51
CA ILE A 32 5.95 6.99 0.56
C ILE A 32 5.23 6.76 1.88
N SER A 33 5.88 6.02 2.77
CA SER A 33 5.45 5.86 4.15
C SER A 33 5.94 7.05 4.95
N VAL A 34 5.06 8.01 5.24
CA VAL A 34 5.43 9.20 6.03
C VAL A 34 5.54 8.90 7.53
N THR A 35 4.99 7.80 7.97
CA THR A 35 5.05 7.29 9.34
C THR A 35 4.81 5.78 9.37
N ASP A 36 5.41 5.08 10.30
CA ASP A 36 5.10 3.68 10.60
C ASP A 36 4.03 3.54 11.70
N ARG A 37 3.59 4.64 12.33
CA ARG A 37 2.53 4.64 13.34
C ARG A 37 1.17 4.46 12.68
N CYS A 38 0.29 3.74 13.38
CA CYS A 38 -1.09 3.52 12.97
C CYS A 38 -1.97 3.45 14.23
N ASP A 39 -3.14 4.04 14.17
CA ASP A 39 -4.17 3.95 15.20
C ASP A 39 -4.94 2.61 15.18
N PHE A 40 -4.89 1.87 14.05
CA PHE A 40 -5.38 0.50 13.96
C PHE A 40 -4.26 -0.54 14.07
N ALA A 41 -4.64 -1.79 14.34
CA ALA A 41 -3.74 -2.93 14.42
C ALA A 41 -4.31 -4.15 13.66
N CYS A 42 -4.70 -3.94 12.39
CA CYS A 42 -5.37 -4.94 11.57
C CYS A 42 -4.65 -6.29 11.58
N THR A 43 -5.44 -7.36 11.66
CA THR A 43 -4.97 -8.74 11.87
C THR A 43 -3.97 -9.23 10.82
N TYR A 44 -4.10 -8.74 9.58
CA TYR A 44 -3.20 -9.07 8.46
C TYR A 44 -2.00 -8.14 8.33
N CYS A 45 -1.94 -7.07 9.14
CA CYS A 45 -0.92 -6.02 8.99
C CYS A 45 0.07 -5.98 10.17
N ARG A 46 -0.41 -6.19 11.39
CA ARG A 46 0.38 -6.11 12.62
C ARG A 46 0.18 -7.35 13.49
N PRO A 47 1.25 -7.87 14.13
CA PRO A 47 1.14 -9.00 15.06
C PRO A 47 0.29 -8.65 16.29
N SER A 48 0.44 -7.44 16.84
CA SER A 48 -0.32 -6.96 18.00
C SER A 48 -0.38 -5.43 18.06
N ARG A 49 -1.17 -4.88 19.00
CA ARG A 49 -1.16 -3.44 19.31
C ARG A 49 0.13 -2.98 20.00
N SER A 50 0.75 -3.86 20.77
CA SER A 50 2.01 -3.61 21.49
C SER A 50 3.25 -3.76 20.61
N ASP A 51 3.10 -4.13 19.35
CA ASP A 51 4.18 -4.18 18.37
C ASP A 51 4.84 -2.80 18.22
N GLY A 52 6.16 -2.73 18.45
CA GLY A 52 6.93 -1.50 18.49
C GLY A 52 6.93 -0.68 17.21
N TYR A 53 7.39 0.54 17.30
CA TYR A 53 7.58 1.46 16.17
C TYR A 53 9.07 1.77 16.01
N VAL A 54 9.47 2.22 14.81
CA VAL A 54 10.85 2.70 14.62
C VAL A 54 11.13 3.91 15.51
N HIS A 55 12.33 3.97 16.07
CA HIS A 55 12.73 5.06 16.96
C HIS A 55 12.97 6.35 16.19
N GLU A 56 13.66 6.27 15.07
CA GLU A 56 14.03 7.42 14.24
C GLU A 56 13.26 7.40 12.91
N ARG A 57 12.67 8.52 12.56
CA ARG A 57 11.99 8.76 11.29
C ARG A 57 12.71 9.87 10.56
N LEU A 58 12.54 9.90 9.24
CA LEU A 58 13.05 11.00 8.44
C LEU A 58 12.47 12.32 8.95
N PRO A 59 13.29 13.31 9.35
CA PRO A 59 12.81 14.60 9.86
C PRO A 59 12.03 15.36 8.78
N ARG A 60 11.17 16.28 9.23
CA ARG A 60 10.23 16.97 8.33
C ARG A 60 10.90 17.73 7.18
N ASP A 61 12.01 18.37 7.43
CA ASP A 61 12.78 19.18 6.47
C ASP A 61 13.51 18.32 5.42
N ALA A 62 13.79 17.06 5.71
CA ALA A 62 14.41 16.13 4.78
C ALA A 62 13.44 15.59 3.69
N TRP A 63 12.12 15.74 3.88
CA TRP A 63 11.16 15.27 2.88
C TRP A 63 11.22 16.06 1.57
N GLY A 64 11.47 17.37 1.61
CA GLY A 64 11.61 18.20 0.40
C GLY A 64 12.72 17.69 -0.53
N PRO A 65 13.96 17.57 -0.06
CA PRO A 65 15.06 16.97 -0.81
C PRO A 65 14.78 15.54 -1.30
N MET A 66 14.10 14.72 -0.49
CA MET A 66 13.67 13.37 -0.88
C MET A 66 12.70 13.43 -2.07
N PHE A 67 11.67 14.26 -2.02
CA PHE A 67 10.69 14.40 -3.10
C PHE A 67 11.32 14.94 -4.38
N GLU A 68 12.22 15.90 -4.28
CA GLU A 68 12.94 16.44 -5.44
C GLU A 68 13.85 15.39 -6.07
N GLY A 69 14.57 14.59 -5.30
CA GLY A 69 15.37 13.48 -5.81
C GLY A 69 14.54 12.42 -6.54
N LEU A 70 13.38 12.06 -5.98
CA LEU A 70 12.43 11.15 -6.63
C LEU A 70 11.91 11.73 -7.96
N ARG A 71 11.57 13.02 -8.01
CA ARG A 71 11.11 13.71 -9.21
C ARG A 71 12.19 13.73 -10.32
N ARG A 72 13.43 14.01 -9.96
CA ARG A 72 14.61 13.96 -10.87
C ARG A 72 14.85 12.56 -11.42
N ALA A 73 14.67 11.53 -10.59
CA ALA A 73 14.81 10.13 -11.00
C ALA A 73 13.67 9.64 -11.93
N GLY A 74 12.71 10.51 -12.31
CA GLY A 74 11.65 10.19 -13.27
C GLY A 74 10.33 9.74 -12.63
N VAL A 75 10.19 9.80 -11.31
CA VAL A 75 8.91 9.53 -10.64
C VAL A 75 7.86 10.57 -11.07
N ARG A 76 6.68 10.11 -11.47
CA ARG A 76 5.55 10.92 -11.92
C ARG A 76 4.33 10.82 -11.02
N ARG A 77 4.20 9.73 -10.28
CA ARG A 77 3.03 9.44 -9.45
C ARG A 77 3.46 9.16 -8.03
N VAL A 78 2.86 9.88 -7.09
CA VAL A 78 3.15 9.75 -5.66
C VAL A 78 1.91 9.22 -4.94
N ARG A 79 2.11 8.23 -4.08
CA ARG A 79 1.10 7.77 -3.13
C ARG A 79 1.63 7.86 -1.73
N LEU A 80 1.06 8.77 -0.96
CA LEU A 80 1.31 8.85 0.47
C LEU A 80 0.60 7.69 1.18
N THR A 81 1.30 7.11 2.12
CA THR A 81 0.86 5.99 2.94
C THR A 81 1.65 6.00 4.25
N GLY A 82 1.67 4.91 4.97
CA GLY A 82 2.42 4.78 6.21
C GLY A 82 1.94 3.54 6.94
N GLY A 83 1.94 3.61 8.27
CA GLY A 83 0.90 2.97 9.04
C GLY A 83 -0.42 3.65 8.69
N GLU A 84 -0.72 4.77 9.35
CA GLU A 84 -1.82 5.66 8.95
C GLU A 84 -1.26 7.08 8.70
N PRO A 85 -1.25 7.58 7.46
CA PRO A 85 -0.66 8.90 7.17
C PRO A 85 -1.41 10.06 7.82
N LEU A 86 -2.72 9.92 8.09
CA LEU A 86 -3.54 10.99 8.66
C LEU A 86 -3.25 11.27 10.14
N ILE A 87 -2.54 10.39 10.84
CA ILE A 87 -2.07 10.69 12.21
C ILE A 87 -0.72 11.44 12.21
N HIS A 88 -0.10 11.62 11.04
CA HIS A 88 1.11 12.45 10.95
C HIS A 88 0.76 13.93 11.13
N PRO A 89 1.35 14.66 12.08
CA PRO A 89 0.95 16.03 12.40
C PRO A 89 1.08 17.00 11.22
N GLU A 90 2.07 16.80 10.37
CA GLU A 90 2.38 17.66 9.23
C GLU A 90 1.81 17.15 7.89
N ILE A 91 0.85 16.21 7.90
CA ILE A 91 0.37 15.57 6.66
C ILE A 91 -0.17 16.57 5.62
N VAL A 92 -0.88 17.60 6.06
CA VAL A 92 -1.42 18.64 5.16
C VAL A 92 -0.27 19.45 4.54
N GLY A 93 0.78 19.76 5.33
CA GLY A 93 1.99 20.44 4.84
C GLY A 93 2.74 19.61 3.80
N ILE A 94 2.90 18.31 4.05
CA ILE A 94 3.53 17.35 3.13
C ILE A 94 2.74 17.27 1.80
N VAL A 95 1.42 17.19 1.87
CA VAL A 95 0.56 17.17 0.67
C VAL A 95 0.71 18.47 -0.13
N ARG A 96 0.73 19.63 0.53
CA ARG A 96 0.90 20.94 -0.12
C ARG A 96 2.25 21.05 -0.84
N GLU A 97 3.30 20.58 -0.21
CA GLU A 97 4.65 20.55 -0.80
C GLU A 97 4.70 19.66 -2.04
N LEU A 98 4.16 18.44 -1.96
CA LEU A 98 4.09 17.54 -3.12
C LEU A 98 3.22 18.08 -4.25
N ALA A 99 2.09 18.72 -3.93
CA ALA A 99 1.22 19.34 -4.93
C ALA A 99 1.94 20.46 -5.69
N ALA A 100 2.76 21.27 -4.98
CA ALA A 100 3.57 22.32 -5.59
C ALA A 100 4.63 21.79 -6.58
N MET A 101 5.08 20.55 -6.40
CA MET A 101 6.06 19.90 -7.29
C MET A 101 5.44 19.38 -8.60
N LYS A 102 4.12 19.46 -8.77
CA LYS A 102 3.38 19.11 -10.00
C LYS A 102 3.62 17.69 -10.49
N PHE A 103 3.58 16.71 -9.59
CA PHE A 103 3.48 15.31 -9.99
C PHE A 103 2.17 15.08 -10.77
N ASP A 104 2.20 14.17 -11.75
CA ASP A 104 1.04 13.85 -12.60
C ASP A 104 -0.14 13.29 -11.79
N ASP A 105 0.15 12.63 -10.67
CA ASP A 105 -0.85 12.07 -9.77
C ASP A 105 -0.36 12.08 -8.32
N LEU A 106 -1.16 12.66 -7.44
CA LEU A 106 -0.96 12.67 -6.00
C LEU A 106 -2.15 11.98 -5.32
N ALA A 107 -1.89 10.87 -4.68
CA ALA A 107 -2.88 10.06 -3.99
C ALA A 107 -2.46 9.77 -2.54
N LEU A 108 -3.43 9.50 -1.68
CA LEU A 108 -3.21 9.09 -0.30
C LEU A 108 -3.99 7.81 -0.02
N THR A 109 -3.39 6.87 0.72
CA THR A 109 -4.07 5.67 1.22
C THR A 109 -4.27 5.81 2.72
N THR A 110 -5.48 5.60 3.22
CA THR A 110 -5.87 5.83 4.61
C THR A 110 -6.91 4.82 5.10
N ASN A 111 -6.93 4.57 6.39
CA ASN A 111 -8.02 3.87 7.08
C ASN A 111 -9.23 4.78 7.35
N ALA A 112 -9.13 6.06 7.01
CA ALA A 112 -10.15 7.11 7.13
C ALA A 112 -10.58 7.51 8.56
N SER A 113 -9.99 6.98 9.64
CA SER A 113 -10.32 7.34 11.03
C SER A 113 -10.26 8.86 11.31
N GLN A 114 -9.27 9.55 10.68
CA GLN A 114 -9.08 10.99 10.85
C GLN A 114 -9.60 11.83 9.67
N LEU A 115 -10.23 11.18 8.70
CA LEU A 115 -10.57 11.83 7.43
C LEU A 115 -11.71 12.85 7.59
N ALA A 116 -12.63 12.65 8.55
CA ALA A 116 -13.69 13.63 8.84
C ALA A 116 -13.14 15.03 9.13
N ARG A 117 -12.01 15.11 9.84
CA ARG A 117 -11.33 16.37 10.18
C ARG A 117 -10.43 16.88 9.07
N LEU A 118 -9.83 15.98 8.28
CA LEU A 118 -8.72 16.31 7.38
C LEU A 118 -9.12 16.35 5.89
N ALA A 119 -10.29 15.90 5.49
CA ALA A 119 -10.69 15.83 4.08
C ALA A 119 -10.62 17.20 3.39
N ALA A 120 -11.27 18.22 3.94
CA ALA A 120 -11.25 19.56 3.36
C ALA A 120 -9.85 20.20 3.33
N PRO A 121 -9.05 20.20 4.41
CA PRO A 121 -7.67 20.66 4.39
C PRO A 121 -6.78 19.94 3.35
N LEU A 122 -6.91 18.62 3.20
CA LEU A 122 -6.14 17.83 2.23
C LEU A 122 -6.54 18.16 0.80
N ARG A 123 -7.84 18.35 0.54
CA ARG A 123 -8.34 18.76 -0.78
C ARG A 123 -7.83 20.15 -1.15
N ALA A 124 -7.89 21.11 -0.22
CA ALA A 124 -7.36 22.45 -0.38
C ALA A 124 -5.83 22.48 -0.56
N ALA A 125 -5.11 21.53 0.05
CA ALA A 125 -3.67 21.38 -0.13
C ALA A 125 -3.28 20.78 -1.50
N GLY A 126 -4.24 20.34 -2.33
CA GLY A 126 -3.99 19.84 -3.68
C GLY A 126 -3.96 18.30 -3.77
N LEU A 127 -4.49 17.56 -2.79
CA LEU A 127 -4.62 16.11 -2.92
C LEU A 127 -5.66 15.77 -3.99
N HIS A 128 -5.29 14.89 -4.93
CA HIS A 128 -6.15 14.55 -6.06
C HIS A 128 -7.08 13.38 -5.76
N ARG A 129 -6.58 12.31 -5.13
CA ARG A 129 -7.29 11.04 -4.98
C ARG A 129 -7.10 10.39 -3.61
N LEU A 130 -8.12 9.67 -3.20
CA LEU A 130 -8.09 8.86 -1.98
C LEU A 130 -8.19 7.37 -2.30
N ASN A 131 -7.45 6.57 -1.55
CA ASN A 131 -7.70 5.15 -1.41
C ASN A 131 -8.07 4.91 0.05
N VAL A 132 -9.29 4.51 0.29
CA VAL A 132 -9.78 4.22 1.64
C VAL A 132 -9.76 2.71 1.86
N SER A 133 -9.23 2.27 2.98
CA SER A 133 -9.23 0.87 3.38
C SER A 133 -10.39 0.59 4.31
N ILE A 134 -11.28 -0.31 3.89
CA ILE A 134 -12.41 -0.80 4.69
C ILE A 134 -12.69 -2.26 4.32
N ASP A 135 -12.66 -3.15 5.29
CA ASP A 135 -12.75 -4.58 5.04
C ASP A 135 -14.15 -5.15 5.26
N THR A 136 -15.03 -4.46 5.98
CA THR A 136 -16.39 -4.88 6.29
C THR A 136 -17.26 -3.68 6.60
N LEU A 137 -18.58 -3.83 6.38
CA LEU A 137 -19.62 -2.87 6.79
C LEU A 137 -20.36 -3.33 8.05
N ASP A 138 -19.90 -4.39 8.70
CA ASP A 138 -20.37 -4.84 10.00
C ASP A 138 -19.51 -4.23 11.12
N PRO A 139 -20.08 -3.49 12.08
CA PRO A 139 -19.32 -2.79 13.11
C PRO A 139 -18.53 -3.73 14.03
N GLN A 140 -19.08 -4.93 14.33
CA GLN A 140 -18.37 -5.87 15.19
C GLN A 140 -17.19 -6.52 14.46
N ARG A 141 -17.41 -7.00 13.23
CA ARG A 141 -16.32 -7.52 12.39
C ARG A 141 -15.24 -6.48 12.15
N PHE A 142 -15.63 -5.21 11.92
CA PHE A 142 -14.69 -4.12 11.74
C PHE A 142 -13.81 -3.95 12.97
N ARG A 143 -14.40 -3.94 14.16
CA ARG A 143 -13.66 -3.85 15.42
C ARG A 143 -12.70 -5.01 15.62
N ASP A 144 -13.12 -6.22 15.26
CA ASP A 144 -12.32 -7.44 15.39
C ASP A 144 -11.14 -7.44 14.41
N VAL A 145 -11.38 -7.14 13.12
CA VAL A 145 -10.33 -7.09 12.09
C VAL A 145 -9.31 -6.00 12.37
N THR A 146 -9.77 -4.80 12.76
CA THR A 146 -8.91 -3.63 13.05
C THR A 146 -8.35 -3.65 14.47
N ARG A 147 -8.81 -4.57 15.31
CA ARG A 147 -8.50 -4.66 16.75
C ARG A 147 -8.83 -3.36 17.47
N GLY A 148 -10.06 -2.87 17.31
CA GLY A 148 -10.63 -1.77 18.07
C GLY A 148 -10.85 -0.45 17.32
N GLY A 149 -10.88 -0.46 15.98
CA GLY A 149 -11.35 0.68 15.19
C GLY A 149 -12.87 0.88 15.32
N ASP A 150 -13.33 2.09 15.07
CA ASP A 150 -14.74 2.44 15.00
C ASP A 150 -15.17 2.63 13.54
N LEU A 151 -16.09 1.80 13.06
CA LEU A 151 -16.63 1.88 11.70
C LEU A 151 -17.38 3.20 11.46
N ALA A 152 -18.08 3.72 12.46
CA ALA A 152 -18.85 4.96 12.32
C ALA A 152 -17.95 6.16 12.04
N GLU A 153 -16.77 6.24 12.69
CA GLU A 153 -15.76 7.27 12.40
C GLU A 153 -15.23 7.17 10.96
N VAL A 154 -15.00 5.95 10.48
CA VAL A 154 -14.52 5.70 9.10
C VAL A 154 -15.57 6.11 8.07
N LEU A 155 -16.84 5.75 8.29
CA LEU A 155 -17.94 6.12 7.39
C LEU A 155 -18.14 7.63 7.37
N ALA A 156 -18.14 8.30 8.53
CA ALA A 156 -18.18 9.76 8.62
C ALA A 156 -16.99 10.42 7.88
N GLY A 157 -15.80 9.81 7.95
CA GLY A 157 -14.63 10.24 7.21
C GLY A 157 -14.81 10.15 5.69
N ILE A 158 -15.43 9.08 5.19
CA ILE A 158 -15.74 8.90 3.77
C ILE A 158 -16.76 9.96 3.31
N ASP A 159 -17.82 10.17 4.08
CA ASP A 159 -18.85 11.17 3.77
C ASP A 159 -18.26 12.59 3.74
N ALA A 160 -17.36 12.92 4.69
CA ALA A 160 -16.64 14.18 4.70
C ALA A 160 -15.71 14.34 3.47
N ALA A 161 -15.08 13.27 2.99
CA ALA A 161 -14.27 13.31 1.77
C ALA A 161 -15.13 13.58 0.53
N ILE A 162 -16.29 12.94 0.41
CA ILE A 162 -17.24 13.21 -0.67
C ILE A 162 -17.71 14.67 -0.62
N ALA A 163 -18.10 15.15 0.55
CA ALA A 163 -18.52 16.54 0.77
C ALA A 163 -17.42 17.56 0.47
N ALA A 164 -16.13 17.21 0.69
CA ALA A 164 -14.97 18.02 0.34
C ALA A 164 -14.64 18.02 -1.17
N GLY A 165 -15.42 17.31 -1.99
CA GLY A 165 -15.25 17.28 -3.44
C GLY A 165 -14.20 16.29 -3.95
N PHE A 166 -13.89 15.24 -3.21
CA PHE A 166 -13.13 14.11 -3.75
C PHE A 166 -14.05 13.25 -4.62
N THR A 167 -13.83 13.26 -5.92
CA THR A 167 -14.58 12.45 -6.91
C THR A 167 -13.86 11.15 -7.29
N ALA A 168 -12.59 11.02 -6.94
CA ALA A 168 -11.75 9.87 -7.28
C ALA A 168 -11.38 9.07 -6.02
N ILE A 169 -12.39 8.44 -5.40
CA ILE A 169 -12.21 7.60 -4.20
C ILE A 169 -12.22 6.13 -4.63
N LYS A 170 -11.20 5.39 -4.21
CA LYS A 170 -11.13 3.93 -4.36
C LYS A 170 -11.24 3.28 -2.99
N LEU A 171 -12.12 2.30 -2.88
CA LEU A 171 -12.30 1.51 -1.67
C LEU A 171 -11.48 0.23 -1.78
N ASN A 172 -10.57 0.00 -0.85
CA ASN A 172 -9.76 -1.23 -0.78
C ASN A 172 -10.31 -2.15 0.31
N THR A 173 -10.53 -3.40 -0.03
CA THR A 173 -10.96 -4.45 0.89
C THR A 173 -10.02 -5.63 0.77
N VAL A 174 -9.32 -6.01 1.82
CA VAL A 174 -8.62 -7.29 1.90
C VAL A 174 -9.66 -8.37 2.21
N VAL A 175 -9.82 -9.30 1.28
CA VAL A 175 -10.83 -10.37 1.41
C VAL A 175 -10.24 -11.56 2.13
N LEU A 176 -10.85 -11.95 3.23
CA LEU A 176 -10.44 -13.04 4.10
C LEU A 176 -11.57 -14.08 4.21
N ARG A 177 -11.27 -15.32 3.89
CA ARG A 177 -12.21 -16.46 3.96
C ARG A 177 -12.75 -16.64 5.38
N GLY A 178 -14.07 -16.74 5.52
CA GLY A 178 -14.75 -16.92 6.79
C GLY A 178 -14.75 -15.68 7.69
N VAL A 179 -14.25 -14.54 7.19
CA VAL A 179 -14.24 -13.26 7.94
C VAL A 179 -15.16 -12.23 7.29
N ASN A 180 -14.95 -11.92 6.00
CA ASN A 180 -15.69 -10.91 5.26
C ASN A 180 -16.03 -11.31 3.81
N ASP A 181 -15.72 -12.54 3.43
CA ASP A 181 -15.94 -13.04 2.07
C ASP A 181 -17.43 -13.25 1.72
N ASP A 182 -18.31 -13.21 2.69
CA ASP A 182 -19.76 -13.19 2.56
C ASP A 182 -20.34 -11.78 2.27
N GLU A 183 -19.58 -10.71 2.50
CA GLU A 183 -20.03 -9.32 2.33
C GLU A 183 -19.65 -8.68 0.98
N LEU A 184 -19.05 -9.40 0.05
CA LEU A 184 -18.48 -8.82 -1.19
C LEU A 184 -19.52 -8.03 -2.00
N GLU A 185 -20.73 -8.57 -2.16
CA GLU A 185 -21.79 -7.91 -2.89
C GLU A 185 -22.23 -6.62 -2.18
N ARG A 186 -22.42 -6.68 -0.87
CA ARG A 186 -22.79 -5.53 -0.05
C ARG A 186 -21.75 -4.42 -0.12
N LEU A 187 -20.46 -4.76 0.00
CA LEU A 187 -19.35 -3.81 -0.11
C LEU A 187 -19.27 -3.16 -1.49
N VAL A 188 -19.41 -3.94 -2.54
CA VAL A 188 -19.37 -3.47 -3.92
C VAL A 188 -20.53 -2.53 -4.22
N THR A 189 -21.76 -2.92 -3.88
CA THR A 189 -22.95 -2.10 -4.14
C THR A 189 -22.94 -0.83 -3.31
N TRP A 190 -22.57 -0.91 -2.04
CA TRP A 190 -22.41 0.25 -1.17
C TRP A 190 -21.41 1.28 -1.70
N ALA A 191 -20.28 0.80 -2.28
CA ALA A 191 -19.29 1.67 -2.89
C ALA A 191 -19.80 2.33 -4.16
N TRP A 192 -20.52 1.59 -5.01
CA TRP A 192 -21.11 2.13 -6.24
C TRP A 192 -22.17 3.19 -5.98
N GLU A 193 -23.02 2.99 -4.96
CA GLU A 193 -24.02 3.99 -4.53
C GLU A 193 -23.42 5.33 -4.14
N ARG A 194 -22.12 5.32 -3.76
CA ARG A 194 -21.34 6.52 -3.39
C ARG A 194 -20.37 6.98 -4.47
N ALA A 195 -20.56 6.53 -5.70
CA ALA A 195 -19.66 6.82 -6.84
C ALA A 195 -18.17 6.47 -6.57
N MET A 196 -17.91 5.50 -5.68
CA MET A 196 -16.57 5.01 -5.40
C MET A 196 -16.25 3.77 -6.24
N VAL A 197 -14.96 3.49 -6.41
CA VAL A 197 -14.48 2.31 -7.13
C VAL A 197 -14.03 1.25 -6.13
N PRO A 198 -14.82 0.18 -5.90
CA PRO A 198 -14.39 -0.91 -5.02
C PRO A 198 -13.23 -1.70 -5.65
N ARG A 199 -12.30 -2.09 -4.80
CA ARG A 199 -11.17 -2.96 -5.15
C ARG A 199 -11.03 -4.06 -4.10
N LEU A 200 -11.12 -5.28 -4.55
CA LEU A 200 -10.98 -6.49 -3.74
C LEU A 200 -9.56 -7.01 -3.86
N LEU A 201 -8.91 -7.21 -2.73
CA LEU A 201 -7.51 -7.58 -2.63
C LEU A 201 -7.38 -8.99 -2.07
N GLU A 202 -6.58 -9.81 -2.70
CA GLU A 202 -6.08 -11.03 -2.06
C GLU A 202 -5.15 -10.67 -0.90
N VAL A 203 -5.24 -11.42 0.20
CA VAL A 203 -4.25 -11.35 1.27
C VAL A 203 -2.89 -11.79 0.72
N MET A 204 -1.85 -11.00 0.99
CA MET A 204 -0.51 -11.26 0.47
C MET A 204 0.34 -12.00 1.50
N PRO A 205 1.23 -12.92 1.06
CA PRO A 205 2.10 -13.67 1.97
C PRO A 205 3.29 -12.83 2.46
N ILE A 206 2.99 -11.76 3.22
CA ILE A 206 3.96 -10.82 3.80
C ILE A 206 3.65 -10.64 5.26
N ALA A 207 4.66 -10.74 6.13
CA ALA A 207 4.54 -10.59 7.57
C ALA A 207 3.32 -11.36 8.10
N GLU A 208 2.43 -10.73 8.86
CA GLU A 208 1.22 -11.37 9.40
C GLU A 208 0.28 -11.92 8.31
N GLY A 209 0.28 -11.27 7.13
CA GLY A 209 -0.48 -11.76 5.99
C GLY A 209 -0.05 -13.14 5.50
N ALA A 210 1.20 -13.55 5.73
CA ALA A 210 1.69 -14.88 5.34
C ALA A 210 0.96 -16.02 6.08
N LYS A 211 0.66 -15.81 7.36
CA LYS A 211 -0.12 -16.76 8.18
C LYS A 211 -1.55 -16.85 7.65
N LEU A 212 -2.17 -15.72 7.36
CA LEU A 212 -3.55 -15.65 6.88
C LEU A 212 -3.69 -16.12 5.42
N ALA A 213 -2.69 -15.91 4.57
CA ALA A 213 -2.73 -16.36 3.18
C ALA A 213 -2.85 -17.88 3.04
N ARG A 214 -2.41 -18.66 4.03
CA ARG A 214 -2.53 -20.12 4.01
C ARG A 214 -3.95 -20.63 4.29
N THR A 215 -4.68 -19.94 5.14
CA THR A 215 -5.96 -20.42 5.67
C THR A 215 -7.15 -19.58 5.23
N HIS A 216 -6.93 -18.28 4.95
CA HIS A 216 -8.00 -17.32 4.68
C HIS A 216 -7.93 -16.72 3.28
N LEU A 217 -7.07 -17.23 2.38
CA LEU A 217 -7.02 -16.74 1.00
C LEU A 217 -8.36 -16.97 0.28
N VAL A 218 -8.90 -15.90 -0.28
CA VAL A 218 -9.95 -15.95 -1.30
C VAL A 218 -9.34 -15.42 -2.59
N THR A 219 -9.25 -16.27 -3.61
CA THR A 219 -8.64 -15.89 -4.89
C THR A 219 -9.53 -14.93 -5.68
N ALA A 220 -8.93 -14.15 -6.57
CA ALA A 220 -9.71 -13.28 -7.46
C ALA A 220 -10.68 -14.05 -8.34
N ALA A 221 -10.39 -15.28 -8.69
CA ALA A 221 -11.31 -16.17 -9.42
C ALA A 221 -12.56 -16.47 -8.58
N GLU A 222 -12.38 -16.82 -7.30
CA GLU A 222 -13.50 -17.05 -6.38
C GLU A 222 -14.31 -15.77 -6.13
N MET A 223 -13.65 -14.62 -5.92
CA MET A 223 -14.33 -13.32 -5.76
C MET A 223 -15.19 -12.98 -6.99
N ARG A 224 -14.64 -13.19 -8.20
CA ARG A 224 -15.37 -12.97 -9.46
C ARG A 224 -16.56 -13.92 -9.61
N ALA A 225 -16.39 -15.19 -9.28
CA ALA A 225 -17.46 -16.17 -9.34
C ALA A 225 -18.64 -15.77 -8.43
N ARG A 226 -18.36 -15.28 -7.21
CA ARG A 226 -19.39 -14.78 -6.29
C ARG A 226 -20.11 -13.54 -6.80
N LEU A 227 -19.43 -12.67 -7.56
CA LEU A 227 -19.96 -11.42 -8.12
C LEU A 227 -20.41 -11.57 -9.59
N ALA A 228 -20.43 -12.78 -10.17
CA ALA A 228 -20.71 -13.00 -11.58
C ALA A 228 -22.07 -12.45 -12.05
N HIS A 229 -23.08 -12.45 -11.18
CA HIS A 229 -24.39 -11.90 -11.48
C HIS A 229 -24.40 -10.36 -11.57
N LEU A 230 -23.43 -9.67 -10.94
CA LEU A 230 -23.28 -8.21 -10.99
C LEU A 230 -22.35 -7.75 -12.12
N LEU A 231 -21.44 -8.61 -12.58
CA LEU A 231 -20.35 -8.24 -13.47
C LEU A 231 -20.56 -8.75 -14.89
N LEU A 232 -20.04 -8.01 -15.87
CA LEU A 232 -19.97 -8.48 -17.25
C LEU A 232 -19.01 -9.67 -17.35
N PRO A 233 -19.25 -10.62 -18.28
CA PRO A 233 -18.39 -11.80 -18.47
C PRO A 233 -17.05 -11.49 -19.15
N ASP A 234 -16.72 -10.23 -19.33
CA ASP A 234 -15.48 -9.80 -19.95
C ASP A 234 -14.24 -10.18 -19.15
N GLU A 235 -13.13 -10.37 -19.84
CA GLU A 235 -11.83 -10.51 -19.22
C GLU A 235 -11.47 -9.22 -18.45
N ALA A 236 -11.02 -9.39 -17.21
CA ALA A 236 -10.53 -8.28 -16.42
C ALA A 236 -9.30 -7.66 -17.08
N ARG A 237 -9.39 -6.37 -17.40
CA ARG A 237 -8.30 -5.62 -18.00
C ARG A 237 -7.57 -4.80 -16.97
N GLN A 238 -6.25 -4.78 -17.07
CA GLN A 238 -5.42 -3.87 -16.29
C GLN A 238 -5.42 -2.52 -17.01
N ASP A 239 -5.80 -1.45 -16.30
CA ASP A 239 -5.66 -0.09 -16.82
C ASP A 239 -4.16 0.27 -16.86
N PRO A 240 -3.55 0.49 -18.03
CA PRO A 240 -2.13 0.84 -18.11
C PRO A 240 -1.81 2.07 -17.25
N GLY A 241 -0.81 1.94 -16.38
CA GLY A 241 -0.33 3.05 -15.57
C GLY A 241 -1.16 3.40 -14.32
N LEU A 242 -2.29 2.74 -14.04
CA LEU A 242 -3.13 3.04 -12.86
C LEU A 242 -2.92 2.07 -11.68
N GLY A 243 -1.95 1.17 -11.75
CA GLY A 243 -1.61 0.24 -10.66
C GLY A 243 -2.03 -1.21 -10.93
N PRO A 244 -1.99 -2.08 -9.90
CA PRO A 244 -2.07 -3.53 -10.08
C PRO A 244 -3.49 -4.09 -10.27
N ALA A 245 -4.53 -3.27 -10.15
CA ALA A 245 -5.91 -3.73 -10.22
C ALA A 245 -6.32 -4.07 -11.65
N LYS A 246 -6.88 -5.27 -11.85
CA LYS A 246 -7.59 -5.66 -13.06
C LYS A 246 -9.07 -5.34 -12.85
N TYR A 247 -9.67 -4.56 -13.76
CA TYR A 247 -11.04 -4.05 -13.61
C TYR A 247 -12.04 -4.83 -14.46
N VAL A 248 -13.20 -5.14 -13.89
CA VAL A 248 -14.37 -5.71 -14.57
C VAL A 248 -15.54 -4.75 -14.42
N ARG A 249 -16.29 -4.52 -15.50
CA ARG A 249 -17.44 -3.60 -15.53
C ARG A 249 -18.71 -4.26 -14.97
N ALA A 250 -19.58 -3.44 -14.39
CA ALA A 250 -20.87 -3.91 -13.91
C ALA A 250 -21.86 -4.12 -15.07
N ARG A 251 -22.77 -5.11 -14.94
CA ARG A 251 -23.82 -5.39 -15.94
C ARG A 251 -24.85 -4.28 -16.06
N ARG A 252 -25.29 -3.77 -14.88
CA ARG A 252 -26.36 -2.75 -14.84
C ARG A 252 -25.93 -1.40 -15.37
N ASP A 253 -24.64 -1.08 -15.22
CA ASP A 253 -24.06 0.19 -15.67
C ASP A 253 -22.55 0.00 -15.93
N PRO A 254 -22.12 -0.03 -17.20
CA PRO A 254 -20.72 -0.22 -17.58
C PRO A 254 -19.76 0.92 -17.15
N SER A 255 -20.26 2.05 -16.65
CA SER A 255 -19.43 3.09 -16.02
C SER A 255 -18.94 2.66 -14.65
N LEU A 256 -19.67 1.78 -13.97
CA LEU A 256 -19.31 1.18 -12.70
C LEU A 256 -18.36 -0.01 -12.93
N ARG A 257 -17.42 -0.19 -12.03
CA ARG A 257 -16.43 -1.27 -12.15
C ARG A 257 -15.96 -1.76 -10.78
N VAL A 258 -15.48 -3.00 -10.74
CA VAL A 258 -14.77 -3.60 -9.60
C VAL A 258 -13.34 -3.88 -10.00
N GLY A 259 -12.37 -3.53 -9.17
CA GLY A 259 -10.97 -3.88 -9.35
C GLY A 259 -10.61 -5.12 -8.53
N PHE A 260 -9.83 -6.03 -9.11
CA PHE A 260 -9.25 -7.17 -8.42
C PHE A 260 -7.74 -7.01 -8.34
N ILE A 261 -7.15 -7.12 -7.16
CA ILE A 261 -5.71 -7.05 -6.94
C ILE A 261 -5.22 -8.43 -6.51
N THR A 262 -4.64 -9.11 -7.47
CA THR A 262 -4.18 -10.50 -7.36
C THR A 262 -2.74 -10.53 -6.86
N GLY A 263 -2.56 -10.35 -5.56
CA GLY A 263 -1.21 -10.34 -4.95
C GLY A 263 -0.60 -11.72 -4.79
N THR A 264 -1.42 -12.77 -4.84
CA THR A 264 -1.02 -14.15 -4.48
C THR A 264 -1.25 -15.13 -5.61
N SER A 265 -2.47 -15.22 -6.17
CA SER A 265 -2.82 -16.23 -7.16
C SER A 265 -2.33 -15.91 -8.59
N ASP A 266 -2.34 -14.65 -8.99
CA ASP A 266 -1.96 -14.17 -10.33
C ASP A 266 -1.22 -12.83 -10.20
N THR A 267 0.09 -12.91 -9.93
CA THR A 267 0.90 -11.76 -9.55
C THR A 267 1.08 -10.75 -10.69
N PHE A 268 1.01 -9.47 -10.36
CA PHE A 268 1.21 -8.33 -11.26
C PHE A 268 2.67 -7.83 -11.28
N CYS A 269 3.63 -8.67 -10.87
CA CYS A 269 5.02 -8.26 -10.64
C CYS A 269 5.73 -7.83 -11.93
N ALA A 270 5.48 -8.50 -13.05
CA ALA A 270 6.12 -8.20 -14.33
C ALA A 270 5.89 -6.77 -14.85
N SER A 271 4.75 -6.14 -14.50
CA SER A 271 4.40 -4.77 -14.89
C SER A 271 4.57 -3.75 -13.76
N CYS A 272 5.25 -4.12 -12.68
CA CYS A 272 5.34 -3.30 -11.48
C CYS A 272 6.38 -2.19 -11.62
N ASP A 273 5.93 -0.95 -11.75
CA ASP A 273 6.74 0.27 -11.87
C ASP A 273 6.92 1.03 -10.53
N ARG A 274 6.69 0.35 -9.39
CA ARG A 274 6.63 1.01 -8.08
C ARG A 274 7.92 0.88 -7.31
N LEU A 275 8.41 2.02 -6.83
CA LEU A 275 9.40 2.14 -5.76
C LEU A 275 8.69 2.42 -4.44
N ARG A 276 9.34 2.19 -3.31
CA ARG A 276 8.86 2.52 -1.98
C ARG A 276 9.89 3.31 -1.20
N VAL A 277 9.41 4.26 -0.40
CA VAL A 277 10.21 4.99 0.58
C VAL A 277 9.63 4.70 1.96
N SER A 278 10.45 4.21 2.87
CA SER A 278 10.05 3.99 4.26
C SER A 278 9.99 5.30 5.05
N SER A 279 9.39 5.26 6.22
CA SER A 279 9.37 6.41 7.13
C SER A 279 10.76 6.80 7.67
N THR A 280 11.76 5.95 7.49
CA THR A 280 13.16 6.20 7.84
C THR A 280 14.00 6.74 6.68
N GLY A 281 13.42 6.85 5.46
CA GLY A 281 14.14 7.30 4.26
C GLY A 281 14.80 6.18 3.45
N ALA A 282 14.59 4.90 3.78
CA ALA A 282 15.09 3.79 2.99
C ALA A 282 14.27 3.58 1.71
N LEU A 283 14.95 3.43 0.59
CA LEU A 283 14.41 3.17 -0.75
C LEU A 283 14.32 1.67 -0.99
N ARG A 284 13.13 1.13 -1.27
CA ARG A 284 12.92 -0.30 -1.51
C ARG A 284 12.34 -0.54 -2.89
N PRO A 285 12.95 -1.41 -3.70
CA PRO A 285 12.48 -1.68 -5.06
C PRO A 285 11.20 -2.54 -5.08
N CYS A 286 10.97 -3.33 -4.04
CA CYS A 286 9.84 -4.26 -3.95
C CYS A 286 9.25 -4.30 -2.53
N LEU A 287 7.98 -4.68 -2.44
CA LEU A 287 7.28 -4.94 -1.18
C LEU A 287 7.86 -6.19 -0.45
N ALA A 288 8.34 -7.15 -1.22
CA ALA A 288 8.88 -8.41 -0.72
C ALA A 288 10.35 -8.34 -0.29
N THR A 289 11.07 -7.24 -0.56
CA THR A 289 12.48 -7.12 -0.19
C THR A 289 12.62 -6.53 1.21
N GLU A 290 13.45 -7.15 2.04
CA GLU A 290 13.78 -6.65 3.37
C GLU A 290 14.84 -5.55 3.31
N GLU A 291 15.75 -5.69 2.38
CA GLU A 291 16.83 -4.74 2.15
C GLU A 291 16.37 -3.53 1.33
N GLY A 292 17.01 -2.41 1.54
CA GLY A 292 16.78 -1.18 0.82
C GLY A 292 18.05 -0.32 0.79
N VAL A 293 18.05 0.67 -0.08
CA VAL A 293 19.14 1.66 -0.16
C VAL A 293 18.77 2.82 0.77
N ASP A 294 19.65 3.14 1.71
CA ASP A 294 19.43 4.26 2.63
C ASP A 294 19.66 5.60 1.92
N ALA A 295 18.66 6.45 1.88
CA ALA A 295 18.73 7.81 1.33
C ALA A 295 18.53 8.89 2.42
N ALA A 296 18.40 8.51 3.69
CA ALA A 296 18.12 9.45 4.77
C ALA A 296 19.23 10.50 4.91
N ALA A 297 20.49 10.08 4.93
CA ALA A 297 21.63 11.00 5.08
C ALA A 297 21.70 12.04 3.94
N ALA A 298 21.45 11.62 2.70
CA ALA A 298 21.43 12.53 1.55
C ALA A 298 20.26 13.51 1.62
N ALA A 299 19.08 13.04 2.03
CA ALA A 299 17.89 13.87 2.21
C ALA A 299 18.06 14.89 3.33
N VAL A 300 18.58 14.47 4.50
CA VAL A 300 18.87 15.35 5.66
C VAL A 300 19.91 16.42 5.29
N ALA A 301 20.91 16.04 4.51
CA ALA A 301 21.94 16.98 4.03
C ALA A 301 21.46 17.93 2.92
N GLY A 302 20.19 17.84 2.49
CA GLY A 302 19.64 18.70 1.43
C GLY A 302 20.25 18.43 0.05
N ARG A 303 20.61 17.16 -0.26
CA ARG A 303 21.30 16.77 -1.50
C ARG A 303 20.39 15.95 -2.45
N PRO A 304 19.43 16.57 -3.17
CA PRO A 304 18.50 15.83 -4.02
C PRO A 304 19.14 15.09 -5.19
N ALA A 305 20.29 15.54 -5.71
CA ALA A 305 21.02 14.84 -6.75
C ALA A 305 21.60 13.49 -6.25
N GLU A 306 22.02 13.43 -4.99
CA GLU A 306 22.46 12.18 -4.38
C GLU A 306 21.27 11.24 -4.12
N VAL A 307 20.14 11.78 -3.67
CA VAL A 307 18.90 11.00 -3.56
C VAL A 307 18.50 10.40 -4.91
N GLU A 308 18.58 11.18 -6.02
CA GLU A 308 18.34 10.69 -7.37
C GLU A 308 19.23 9.48 -7.72
N ALA A 309 20.52 9.58 -7.47
CA ALA A 309 21.46 8.48 -7.72
C ALA A 309 21.11 7.23 -6.89
N LEU A 310 20.73 7.40 -5.62
CA LEU A 310 20.32 6.33 -4.73
C LEU A 310 18.98 5.70 -5.18
N VAL A 311 18.05 6.48 -5.75
CA VAL A 311 16.81 5.96 -6.35
C VAL A 311 17.13 5.03 -7.52
N HIS A 312 18.07 5.41 -8.41
CA HIS A 312 18.47 4.54 -9.51
C HIS A 312 19.19 3.28 -9.00
N ALA A 313 20.03 3.38 -7.98
CA ALA A 313 20.70 2.24 -7.36
C ALA A 313 19.69 1.27 -6.71
N ALA A 314 18.69 1.78 -6.01
CA ALA A 314 17.61 0.96 -5.45
C ALA A 314 16.77 0.31 -6.56
N TRP A 315 16.46 1.05 -7.63
CA TRP A 315 15.67 0.54 -8.74
C TRP A 315 16.38 -0.58 -9.51
N ALA A 316 17.70 -0.50 -9.67
CA ALA A 316 18.50 -1.55 -10.28
C ALA A 316 18.43 -2.90 -9.51
N GLN A 317 18.09 -2.87 -8.23
CA GLN A 317 17.90 -4.05 -7.39
C GLN A 317 16.46 -4.61 -7.45
N LYS A 318 15.60 -4.10 -8.33
CA LYS A 318 14.23 -4.58 -8.44
C LYS A 318 14.20 -6.04 -8.87
N PRO A 319 13.59 -6.94 -8.08
CA PRO A 319 13.56 -8.36 -8.41
C PRO A 319 12.72 -8.61 -9.65
N ASP A 320 13.10 -9.63 -10.41
CA ASP A 320 12.27 -10.20 -11.46
C ASP A 320 10.95 -10.70 -10.87
N GLY A 321 9.86 -10.50 -11.56
CA GLY A 321 8.53 -10.82 -11.05
C GLY A 321 8.45 -12.26 -10.51
N ASN A 322 7.58 -12.54 -9.56
CA ASN A 322 7.38 -13.84 -8.93
C ASN A 322 8.14 -14.12 -7.61
N VAL A 323 8.62 -13.11 -6.92
CA VAL A 323 9.24 -13.30 -5.58
C VAL A 323 8.33 -14.02 -4.57
N TRP A 324 7.02 -14.09 -4.83
CA TRP A 324 6.04 -14.79 -3.97
C TRP A 324 5.85 -16.27 -4.31
N LYS A 325 6.25 -16.74 -5.50
CA LYS A 325 6.12 -18.14 -5.86
C LYS A 325 7.00 -19.00 -4.97
N GLY A 326 6.37 -19.86 -4.18
CA GLY A 326 7.06 -20.73 -3.24
C GLY A 326 7.43 -20.07 -1.91
N CYS A 327 6.97 -18.85 -1.61
CA CYS A 327 7.11 -18.30 -0.27
C CYS A 327 6.32 -19.14 0.73
N THR A 328 7.05 -19.78 1.65
CA THR A 328 6.52 -20.37 2.87
C THR A 328 6.43 -19.29 3.95
N GLU A 329 5.78 -19.58 5.08
CA GLU A 329 5.76 -18.68 6.24
C GLU A 329 7.17 -18.33 6.71
N GLU A 330 8.11 -19.28 6.63
CA GLU A 330 9.52 -19.11 7.02
C GLU A 330 10.33 -18.26 6.03
N SER A 331 9.90 -18.24 4.75
CA SER A 331 10.54 -17.46 3.68
C SER A 331 9.79 -16.18 3.33
N ALA A 332 8.65 -15.90 3.99
CA ALA A 332 7.93 -14.66 3.81
C ALA A 332 8.75 -13.48 4.36
N SER A 333 8.70 -12.34 3.67
CA SER A 333 9.35 -11.13 4.15
C SER A 333 8.82 -10.74 5.53
N ALA A 334 9.71 -10.57 6.49
CA ALA A 334 9.38 -10.13 7.83
C ALA A 334 9.04 -8.63 7.92
N VAL A 335 9.17 -7.91 6.81
CA VAL A 335 8.94 -6.46 6.77
C VAL A 335 7.48 -6.15 7.02
N SER A 336 7.21 -5.42 8.07
CA SER A 336 5.86 -4.95 8.38
C SER A 336 5.32 -4.06 7.26
N MET A 337 4.09 -4.34 6.80
CA MET A 337 3.39 -3.56 5.77
C MET A 337 3.32 -2.06 6.10
N ARG A 338 3.20 -1.70 7.39
CA ARG A 338 3.16 -0.30 7.85
C ARG A 338 4.47 0.45 7.68
N ALA A 339 5.60 -0.25 7.77
CA ALA A 339 6.93 0.39 7.66
C ALA A 339 7.25 0.84 6.23
N ILE A 340 6.66 0.18 5.24
CA ILE A 340 6.96 0.36 3.81
C ILE A 340 5.75 0.81 2.99
N GLY A 341 4.65 1.10 3.64
CA GLY A 341 3.43 1.57 3.02
C GLY A 341 2.68 0.46 2.28
N GLY A 342 1.80 -0.20 2.98
CA GLY A 342 0.89 -1.23 2.47
C GLY A 342 -0.13 -0.71 1.45
#